data_acd53ced11b307152f7ef2a836dbb873
#
_entry.id   acd53ced11b307152f7ef2a836dbb873
#
_cell.length_a   1.000
_cell.length_b   1.000
_cell.length_c   1.000
_cell.angle_alpha   90.00
_cell.angle_beta   90.00
_cell.angle_gamma   90.00
#
_symmetry.space_group_name_H-M   'P 1'
#
loop_
_entity.id
_entity.type
_entity.pdbx_description
1 polymer ?
#
loop_
_entity_poly.entity_id
_entity_poly.type
_entity_poly.pdbx_seq_one_letter_code
_entity_poly.pdbx_strand_id
1 'polypeptide(L)'
;MPVTGQIVMGLLIDAFGWFGTTAQPISPLRIAGAAITLVGFLLAVAGPNLRLRPAIDRPAGGSENSGDSEKSETDGKAVHVPGSATVLWSCAGIAFGMCSAVQTALLGKLGVALGSPVKASLASFVVGLISLAIVVAFVDRTYSLGDALKKGNPWWMWAGGLLGATLVMCNAYLSAHIGTGMTVMLVLLGQVGGGLLVDRFGLLGVPRKPVAGIQYVGVLVAIVGIVLKAM
;
A
#
# COMPACT_ATOMS: atom_id res chain seq x y z
N MET A 1 -1.68 6.93 4.30
CA MET A 1 -3.12 7.02 4.67
C MET A 1 -4.04 5.98 4.00
N PRO A 2 -3.73 5.32 2.85
CA PRO A 2 -4.63 4.30 2.30
C PRO A 2 -4.78 3.05 3.19
N VAL A 3 -3.76 2.68 3.95
CA VAL A 3 -3.76 1.53 4.86
C VAL A 3 -4.90 1.60 5.89
N THR A 4 -5.12 2.78 6.47
CA THR A 4 -6.19 3.00 7.46
C THR A 4 -7.56 2.75 6.85
N GLY A 5 -7.82 3.29 5.65
CA GLY A 5 -9.07 3.08 4.93
C GLY A 5 -9.32 1.61 4.60
N GLN A 6 -8.29 0.88 4.17
CA GLN A 6 -8.39 -0.55 3.85
C GLN A 6 -8.75 -1.39 5.08
N ILE A 7 -8.08 -1.16 6.22
CA ILE A 7 -8.33 -1.91 7.45
C ILE A 7 -9.73 -1.64 7.99
N VAL A 8 -10.12 -0.37 8.07
CA VAL A 8 -11.45 0.03 8.57
C VAL A 8 -12.54 -0.56 7.69
N MET A 9 -12.43 -0.41 6.38
CA MET A 9 -13.44 -0.92 5.45
C MET A 9 -13.49 -2.46 5.45
N GLY A 10 -12.34 -3.14 5.52
CA GLY A 10 -12.28 -4.59 5.63
C GLY A 10 -12.96 -5.12 6.89
N LEU A 11 -12.81 -4.42 8.02
CA LEU A 11 -13.51 -4.73 9.27
C LEU A 11 -15.02 -4.53 9.15
N LEU A 12 -15.45 -3.43 8.52
CA LEU A 12 -16.88 -3.16 8.32
C LEU A 12 -17.51 -4.22 7.42
N ILE A 13 -16.83 -4.63 6.35
CA ILE A 13 -17.30 -5.68 5.46
C ILE A 13 -17.46 -7.01 6.21
N ASP A 14 -16.46 -7.40 7.02
CA ASP A 14 -16.52 -8.63 7.83
C ASP A 14 -17.60 -8.55 8.91
N ALA A 15 -17.77 -7.38 9.55
CA ALA A 15 -18.72 -7.17 10.62
C ALA A 15 -20.17 -7.22 10.14
N PHE A 16 -20.48 -6.56 9.04
CA PHE A 16 -21.84 -6.45 8.50
C PHE A 16 -22.17 -7.54 7.47
N GLY A 17 -21.17 -8.36 7.09
CA GLY A 17 -21.36 -9.38 6.05
C GLY A 17 -21.70 -8.77 4.70
N TRP A 18 -21.22 -7.54 4.42
CA TRP A 18 -21.47 -6.88 3.14
C TRP A 18 -20.95 -7.73 1.98
N PHE A 19 -21.60 -7.58 0.85
CA PHE A 19 -21.30 -8.36 -0.36
C PHE A 19 -21.47 -9.88 -0.17
N GLY A 20 -22.20 -10.34 0.89
CA GLY A 20 -22.44 -11.75 1.17
C GLY A 20 -21.20 -12.51 1.62
N THR A 21 -20.23 -11.82 2.22
CA THR A 21 -19.20 -12.45 3.04
C THR A 21 -19.86 -13.03 4.28
N THR A 22 -19.34 -14.13 4.82
CA THR A 22 -19.84 -14.68 6.09
C THR A 22 -19.66 -13.63 7.18
N ALA A 23 -20.78 -13.09 7.68
CA ALA A 23 -20.74 -12.15 8.78
C ALA A 23 -20.02 -12.81 9.97
N GLN A 24 -18.92 -12.23 10.39
CA GLN A 24 -18.18 -12.72 11.53
C GLN A 24 -18.54 -11.86 12.75
N PRO A 25 -18.98 -12.50 13.87
CA PRO A 25 -19.39 -11.75 15.05
C PRO A 25 -18.26 -10.82 15.52
N ILE A 26 -18.63 -9.58 15.82
CA ILE A 26 -17.70 -8.58 16.34
C ILE A 26 -17.30 -9.00 17.75
N SER A 27 -16.15 -9.65 17.90
CA SER A 27 -15.55 -9.91 19.20
C SER A 27 -14.70 -8.71 19.63
N PRO A 28 -14.69 -8.33 20.92
CA PRO A 28 -13.78 -7.30 21.42
C PRO A 28 -12.32 -7.59 21.09
N LEU A 29 -11.94 -8.85 21.07
CA LEU A 29 -10.59 -9.30 20.73
C LEU A 29 -10.24 -8.99 19.27
N ARG A 30 -11.17 -9.13 18.34
CA ARG A 30 -10.97 -8.80 16.92
C ARG A 30 -10.83 -7.32 16.68
N ILE A 31 -11.58 -6.48 17.39
CA ILE A 31 -11.44 -5.03 17.33
C ILE A 31 -10.08 -4.62 17.89
N ALA A 32 -9.70 -5.17 19.03
CA ALA A 32 -8.39 -4.92 19.64
C ALA A 32 -7.24 -5.34 18.70
N GLY A 33 -7.32 -6.54 18.12
CA GLY A 33 -6.35 -7.04 17.15
C GLY A 33 -6.20 -6.11 15.94
N ALA A 34 -7.31 -5.64 15.40
CA ALA A 34 -7.31 -4.71 14.28
C ALA A 34 -6.74 -3.33 14.66
N ALA A 35 -7.06 -2.81 15.84
CA ALA A 35 -6.51 -1.55 16.33
C ALA A 35 -4.99 -1.66 16.53
N ILE A 36 -4.51 -2.75 17.12
CA ILE A 36 -3.08 -3.03 17.30
C ILE A 36 -2.39 -3.15 15.94
N THR A 37 -3.00 -3.85 14.98
CA THR A 37 -2.48 -3.96 13.60
C THR A 37 -2.36 -2.60 12.94
N LEU A 38 -3.38 -1.74 13.08
CA LEU A 38 -3.36 -0.38 12.56
C LEU A 38 -2.23 0.44 13.14
N VAL A 39 -2.05 0.40 14.47
CA VAL A 39 -0.94 1.07 15.16
C VAL A 39 0.40 0.56 14.66
N GLY A 40 0.57 -0.77 14.51
CA GLY A 40 1.77 -1.38 13.96
C GLY A 40 2.11 -0.87 12.55
N PHE A 41 1.13 -0.81 11.65
CA PHE A 41 1.35 -0.28 10.31
C PHE A 41 1.64 1.22 10.31
N LEU A 42 0.98 2.01 11.16
CA LEU A 42 1.28 3.43 11.28
C LEU A 42 2.72 3.65 11.76
N LEU A 43 3.20 2.89 12.73
CA LEU A 43 4.59 2.93 13.19
C LEU A 43 5.56 2.50 12.08
N ALA A 44 5.24 1.45 11.34
CA ALA A 44 6.09 0.97 10.25
C ALA A 44 6.21 1.98 9.11
N VAL A 45 5.12 2.67 8.76
CA VAL A 45 5.08 3.65 7.66
C VAL A 45 5.57 5.04 8.11
N ALA A 46 5.25 5.47 9.34
CA ALA A 46 5.65 6.78 9.86
C ALA A 46 7.09 6.82 10.40
N GLY A 47 7.72 5.66 10.60
CA GLY A 47 9.05 5.55 11.18
C GLY A 47 10.14 6.44 10.55
N PRO A 48 10.20 6.62 9.22
CA PRO A 48 11.16 7.53 8.60
C PRO A 48 10.94 9.01 8.98
N ASN A 49 9.68 9.39 9.23
CA ASN A 49 9.29 10.77 9.56
C ASN A 49 9.36 11.07 11.07
N LEU A 50 9.35 10.02 11.90
CA LEU A 50 9.49 10.11 13.36
C LEU A 50 10.94 10.05 13.85
N ARG A 51 11.92 10.35 13.02
CA ARG A 51 13.24 10.67 13.54
C ARG A 51 13.06 11.89 14.43
N LEU A 52 12.90 11.65 15.71
CA LEU A 52 13.13 12.64 16.76
C LEU A 52 14.44 13.30 16.38
N ARG A 53 14.39 14.53 15.91
CA ARG A 53 15.57 15.40 15.85
C ARG A 53 16.12 15.39 17.27
N PRO A 54 17.29 14.81 17.53
CA PRO A 54 17.93 15.13 18.78
C PRO A 54 18.14 16.65 18.72
N ALA A 55 17.59 17.36 19.68
CA ALA A 55 17.97 18.73 19.96
C ALA A 55 19.43 18.69 20.47
N ILE A 56 20.37 18.62 19.54
CA ILE A 56 21.79 18.82 19.83
C ILE A 56 22.10 20.22 19.37
N ASP A 57 22.25 21.07 20.38
CA ASP A 57 23.07 22.27 20.48
C ASP A 57 23.42 23.00 19.17
N ARG A 58 22.83 24.18 19.04
CA ARG A 58 23.47 25.28 18.33
C ARG A 58 24.65 25.77 19.18
N PRO A 59 25.88 25.65 18.74
CA PRO A 59 26.89 26.59 19.21
C PRO A 59 26.60 27.94 18.53
N ALA A 60 26.41 28.94 19.36
CA ALA A 60 26.42 30.32 18.93
C ALA A 60 27.82 30.69 18.42
N GLY A 61 27.88 31.40 17.33
CA GLY A 61 29.05 32.22 17.01
C GLY A 61 29.73 31.95 15.69
N GLY A 62 29.66 32.91 14.80
CA GLY A 62 30.84 33.31 14.06
C GLY A 62 30.87 33.13 12.55
N SER A 63 30.63 34.26 11.85
CA SER A 63 31.41 34.76 10.73
C SER A 63 31.27 34.19 9.32
N GLU A 64 30.87 35.09 8.47
CA GLU A 64 30.96 35.14 7.02
C GLU A 64 32.23 34.52 6.44
N ASN A 65 32.13 33.79 5.35
CA ASN A 65 32.85 34.18 4.13
C ASN A 65 32.37 33.42 2.88
N SER A 66 32.41 34.16 1.80
CA SER A 66 32.08 33.83 0.42
C SER A 66 32.92 32.67 -0.16
N GLY A 67 32.30 31.88 -1.03
CA GLY A 67 33.03 30.92 -1.85
C GLY A 67 32.06 30.13 -2.74
N ASP A 68 31.94 30.58 -3.99
CA ASP A 68 31.26 29.89 -5.09
C ASP A 68 31.73 28.45 -5.21
N SER A 69 30.81 27.52 -5.25
CA SER A 69 31.01 26.23 -5.88
C SER A 69 29.67 25.67 -6.33
N GLU A 70 29.49 25.62 -7.62
CA GLU A 70 28.50 24.89 -8.38
C GLU A 70 28.23 23.50 -7.76
N LYS A 71 27.11 23.30 -7.16
CA LYS A 71 26.58 21.98 -6.78
C LYS A 71 25.38 21.65 -7.62
N SER A 72 25.62 20.69 -8.48
CA SER A 72 24.66 19.88 -9.22
C SER A 72 23.35 19.70 -8.44
N GLU A 73 22.34 20.37 -8.93
CA GLU A 73 20.96 20.35 -8.45
C GLU A 73 20.29 19.04 -8.90
N THR A 74 20.35 18.03 -8.02
CA THR A 74 19.38 16.92 -8.08
C THR A 74 18.81 16.77 -6.68
N ASP A 75 18.28 17.86 -6.18
CA ASP A 75 17.52 17.85 -4.93
C ASP A 75 16.05 17.71 -5.28
N GLY A 76 15.47 16.56 -4.91
CA GLY A 76 14.05 16.30 -5.03
C GLY A 76 13.29 17.36 -4.22
N LYS A 77 12.84 18.40 -4.89
CA LYS A 77 11.98 19.45 -4.36
C LYS A 77 10.86 18.81 -3.59
N ALA A 78 10.96 18.78 -2.26
CA ALA A 78 9.81 18.51 -1.40
C ALA A 78 8.76 19.57 -1.72
N VAL A 79 7.73 19.19 -2.47
CA VAL A 79 6.59 20.04 -2.77
C VAL A 79 5.99 20.44 -1.43
N HIS A 80 6.18 21.69 -1.04
CA HIS A 80 5.56 22.27 0.13
C HIS A 80 4.06 22.40 -0.14
N VAL A 81 3.31 21.32 0.19
CA VAL A 81 1.87 21.26 -0.02
C VAL A 81 1.23 22.08 1.11
N PRO A 82 0.42 23.10 0.82
CA PRO A 82 -0.32 23.86 1.83
C PRO A 82 -1.14 22.90 2.72
N GLY A 83 -1.28 23.20 4.01
CA GLY A 83 -1.93 22.30 4.97
C GLY A 83 -3.32 21.80 4.54
N SER A 84 -4.10 22.62 3.83
CA SER A 84 -5.40 22.25 3.25
C SER A 84 -5.29 21.17 2.16
N ALA A 85 -4.26 21.24 1.32
CA ALA A 85 -4.00 20.21 0.30
C ALA A 85 -3.54 18.88 0.91
N THR A 86 -2.77 18.93 2.01
CA THR A 86 -2.36 17.72 2.74
C THR A 86 -3.57 16.95 3.29
N VAL A 87 -4.57 17.66 3.82
CA VAL A 87 -5.82 17.06 4.31
C VAL A 87 -6.59 16.42 3.15
N LEU A 88 -6.71 17.11 2.02
CA LEU A 88 -7.40 16.60 0.83
C LEU A 88 -6.74 15.31 0.31
N TRP A 89 -5.41 15.28 0.19
CA TRP A 89 -4.66 14.08 -0.22
C TRP A 89 -4.77 12.94 0.79
N SER A 90 -4.86 13.26 2.09
CA SER A 90 -5.08 12.25 3.12
C SER A 90 -6.46 11.63 3.04
N CYS A 91 -7.50 12.45 2.86
CA CYS A 91 -8.87 11.98 2.65
C CYS A 91 -8.99 11.13 1.37
N ALA A 92 -8.39 11.57 0.27
CA ALA A 92 -8.34 10.78 -0.96
C ALA A 92 -7.65 9.42 -0.74
N GLY A 93 -6.52 9.40 -0.03
CA GLY A 93 -5.83 8.16 0.31
C GLY A 93 -6.70 7.19 1.12
N ILE A 94 -7.46 7.69 2.09
CA ILE A 94 -8.40 6.86 2.88
C ILE A 94 -9.51 6.32 1.97
N ALA A 95 -10.10 7.15 1.11
CA ALA A 95 -11.15 6.73 0.18
C ALA A 95 -10.66 5.65 -0.80
N PHE A 96 -9.47 5.81 -1.39
CA PHE A 96 -8.86 4.78 -2.23
C PHE A 96 -8.56 3.49 -1.47
N GLY A 97 -8.15 3.59 -0.20
CA GLY A 97 -7.98 2.44 0.67
C GLY A 97 -9.31 1.68 0.88
N MET A 98 -10.41 2.39 1.14
CA MET A 98 -11.74 1.79 1.26
C MET A 98 -12.15 1.08 -0.04
N CYS A 99 -11.96 1.73 -1.19
CA CYS A 99 -12.24 1.13 -2.51
C CYS A 99 -11.45 -0.17 -2.72
N SER A 100 -10.18 -0.22 -2.31
CA SER A 100 -9.35 -1.41 -2.41
C SER A 100 -9.87 -2.58 -1.55
N ALA A 101 -10.37 -2.31 -0.35
CA ALA A 101 -11.00 -3.34 0.49
C ALA A 101 -12.30 -3.87 -0.12
N VAL A 102 -13.13 -2.99 -0.68
CA VAL A 102 -14.34 -3.38 -1.42
C VAL A 102 -13.99 -4.25 -2.62
N GLN A 103 -12.97 -3.85 -3.40
CA GLN A 103 -12.47 -4.65 -4.52
C GLN A 103 -12.07 -6.06 -4.08
N THR A 104 -11.35 -6.19 -2.96
CA THR A 104 -10.93 -7.48 -2.40
C THR A 104 -12.15 -8.35 -2.02
N ALA A 105 -13.18 -7.77 -1.41
CA ALA A 105 -14.41 -8.47 -1.05
C ALA A 105 -15.16 -8.97 -2.29
N LEU A 106 -15.34 -8.09 -3.28
CA LEU A 106 -16.02 -8.44 -4.53
C LEU A 106 -15.27 -9.54 -5.29
N LEU A 107 -13.95 -9.46 -5.30
CA LEU A 107 -13.09 -10.45 -5.95
C LEU A 107 -13.20 -11.83 -5.28
N GLY A 108 -13.24 -11.87 -3.95
CA GLY A 108 -13.46 -13.11 -3.20
C GLY A 108 -14.81 -13.73 -3.52
N LYS A 109 -15.88 -12.91 -3.54
CA LYS A 109 -17.21 -13.38 -3.90
C LYS A 109 -17.29 -13.87 -5.36
N LEU A 110 -16.67 -13.17 -6.28
CA LEU A 110 -16.58 -13.57 -7.67
C LEU A 110 -15.85 -14.92 -7.81
N GLY A 111 -14.78 -15.12 -6.99
CA GLY A 111 -14.06 -16.39 -6.93
C GLY A 111 -14.94 -17.57 -6.52
N VAL A 112 -15.78 -17.37 -5.52
CA VAL A 112 -16.77 -18.38 -5.09
C VAL A 112 -17.81 -18.60 -6.17
N ALA A 113 -18.37 -17.54 -6.76
CA ALA A 113 -19.42 -17.64 -7.78
C ALA A 113 -18.95 -18.35 -9.06
N LEU A 114 -17.69 -18.11 -9.46
CA LEU A 114 -17.09 -18.77 -10.64
C LEU A 114 -16.45 -20.13 -10.33
N GLY A 115 -16.46 -20.56 -9.06
CA GLY A 115 -15.83 -21.79 -8.61
C GLY A 115 -14.31 -21.83 -8.78
N SER A 116 -13.66 -20.68 -9.05
CA SER A 116 -12.21 -20.61 -9.26
C SER A 116 -11.66 -19.19 -9.04
N PRO A 117 -10.66 -19.00 -8.16
CA PRO A 117 -9.97 -17.73 -7.97
C PRO A 117 -9.28 -17.24 -9.25
N VAL A 118 -8.79 -18.17 -10.08
CA VAL A 118 -8.13 -17.85 -11.36
C VAL A 118 -9.10 -17.20 -12.33
N LYS A 119 -10.32 -17.75 -12.47
CA LYS A 119 -11.35 -17.19 -13.34
C LYS A 119 -11.79 -15.80 -12.85
N ALA A 120 -11.93 -15.62 -11.54
CA ALA A 120 -12.29 -14.33 -10.95
C ALA A 120 -11.21 -13.27 -11.21
N SER A 121 -9.95 -13.64 -11.05
CA SER A 121 -8.82 -12.74 -11.32
C SER A 121 -8.77 -12.36 -12.80
N LEU A 122 -8.94 -13.33 -13.70
CA LEU A 122 -8.97 -13.06 -15.14
C LEU A 122 -10.11 -12.11 -15.51
N ALA A 123 -11.32 -12.35 -15.02
CA ALA A 123 -12.47 -11.46 -15.23
C ALA A 123 -12.18 -10.04 -14.72
N SER A 124 -11.61 -9.91 -13.53
CA SER A 124 -11.25 -8.62 -12.95
C SER A 124 -10.21 -7.87 -13.79
N PHE A 125 -9.20 -8.57 -14.33
CA PHE A 125 -8.19 -7.97 -15.21
C PHE A 125 -8.78 -7.54 -16.56
N VAL A 126 -9.69 -8.32 -17.13
CA VAL A 126 -10.37 -7.94 -18.38
C VAL A 126 -11.18 -6.65 -18.18
N VAL A 127 -11.98 -6.58 -17.10
CA VAL A 127 -12.74 -5.37 -16.77
C VAL A 127 -11.81 -4.19 -16.49
N GLY A 128 -10.72 -4.41 -15.75
CA GLY A 128 -9.71 -3.39 -15.47
C GLY A 128 -9.04 -2.88 -16.75
N LEU A 129 -8.69 -3.78 -17.68
CA LEU A 129 -8.09 -3.40 -18.96
C LEU A 129 -9.04 -2.54 -19.79
N ILE A 130 -10.32 -2.93 -19.87
CA ILE A 130 -11.34 -2.16 -20.60
C ILE A 130 -11.49 -0.77 -19.95
N SER A 131 -11.58 -0.71 -18.63
CA SER A 131 -11.72 0.56 -17.90
C SER A 131 -10.51 1.48 -18.14
N LEU A 132 -9.29 0.94 -18.08
CA LEU A 132 -8.07 1.70 -18.37
C LEU A 132 -8.01 2.15 -19.83
N ALA A 133 -8.40 1.29 -20.78
CA ALA A 133 -8.45 1.67 -22.18
C ALA A 133 -9.40 2.84 -22.43
N ILE A 134 -10.57 2.84 -21.77
CA ILE A 134 -11.52 3.96 -21.83
C ILE A 134 -10.88 5.23 -21.26
N VAL A 135 -10.26 5.16 -20.08
CA VAL A 135 -9.62 6.32 -19.45
C VAL A 135 -8.52 6.90 -20.35
N VAL A 136 -7.64 6.04 -20.90
CA VAL A 136 -6.58 6.47 -21.81
C VAL A 136 -7.16 7.12 -23.09
N ALA A 137 -8.27 6.58 -23.63
CA ALA A 137 -8.93 7.17 -24.80
C ALA A 137 -9.42 8.59 -24.53
N PHE A 138 -9.93 8.87 -23.31
CA PHE A 138 -10.45 10.19 -22.96
C PHE A 138 -9.37 11.18 -22.50
N VAL A 139 -8.35 10.71 -21.79
CA VAL A 139 -7.33 11.57 -21.15
C VAL A 139 -6.15 11.80 -22.09
N ASP A 140 -5.52 10.71 -22.56
CA ASP A 140 -4.26 10.81 -23.30
C ASP A 140 -4.46 10.87 -24.83
N ARG A 141 -5.61 10.44 -25.34
CA ARG A 141 -5.96 10.37 -26.77
C ARG A 141 -4.91 9.66 -27.66
N THR A 142 -3.89 9.08 -27.06
CA THR A 142 -2.76 8.46 -27.78
C THR A 142 -2.42 7.11 -27.19
N TYR A 143 -2.59 6.06 -27.99
CA TYR A 143 -2.21 4.70 -27.62
C TYR A 143 -0.79 4.38 -28.14
N SER A 144 0.25 5.04 -27.63
CA SER A 144 1.63 4.79 -28.10
C SER A 144 2.35 3.72 -27.28
N LEU A 145 1.74 2.52 -27.17
CA LEU A 145 2.42 1.34 -26.59
C LEU A 145 3.71 0.98 -27.37
N GLY A 146 3.78 1.35 -28.66
CA GLY A 146 4.95 1.12 -29.49
C GLY A 146 6.20 1.88 -29.02
N ASP A 147 6.04 3.06 -28.43
CA ASP A 147 7.18 3.85 -27.94
C ASP A 147 7.77 3.29 -26.65
N ALA A 148 6.93 2.66 -25.82
CA ALA A 148 7.39 1.95 -24.62
C ALA A 148 8.21 0.70 -24.95
N LEU A 149 7.86 0.00 -26.05
CA LEU A 149 8.60 -1.16 -26.54
C LEU A 149 9.91 -0.79 -27.22
N LYS A 150 9.95 0.36 -27.93
CA LYS A 150 11.13 0.85 -28.67
C LYS A 150 12.24 1.42 -27.78
N LYS A 151 11.92 1.88 -26.55
CA LYS A 151 12.87 2.52 -25.63
C LYS A 151 13.85 1.57 -24.95
N GLY A 152 13.94 0.30 -25.32
CA GLY A 152 14.89 -0.65 -24.74
C GLY A 152 14.70 -0.92 -23.25
N ASN A 153 13.47 -0.83 -22.77
CA ASN A 153 13.14 -1.08 -21.37
C ASN A 153 13.53 -2.52 -21.00
N PRO A 154 14.20 -2.75 -19.86
CA PRO A 154 14.62 -4.08 -19.46
C PRO A 154 13.41 -4.99 -19.26
N TRP A 155 13.52 -6.24 -19.68
CA TRP A 155 12.42 -7.22 -19.69
C TRP A 155 11.79 -7.46 -18.30
N TRP A 156 12.56 -7.31 -17.23
CA TRP A 156 12.06 -7.49 -15.86
C TRP A 156 11.01 -6.44 -15.45
N MET A 157 10.94 -5.29 -16.11
CA MET A 157 9.86 -4.31 -15.86
C MET A 157 8.47 -4.87 -16.16
N TRP A 158 8.39 -5.81 -17.12
CA TRP A 158 7.13 -6.45 -17.48
C TRP A 158 6.69 -7.53 -16.48
N ALA A 159 7.61 -8.01 -15.64
CA ALA A 159 7.31 -8.98 -14.58
C ALA A 159 6.35 -8.41 -13.51
N GLY A 160 6.22 -7.08 -13.40
CA GLY A 160 5.25 -6.43 -12.51
C GLY A 160 3.80 -6.85 -12.77
N GLY A 161 3.43 -7.06 -14.04
CA GLY A 161 2.11 -7.56 -14.41
C GLY A 161 1.85 -8.99 -13.89
N LEU A 162 2.84 -9.86 -13.98
CA LEU A 162 2.75 -11.24 -13.48
C LEU A 162 2.62 -11.28 -11.94
N LEU A 163 3.42 -10.46 -11.26
CA LEU A 163 3.34 -10.32 -9.80
C LEU A 163 1.99 -9.76 -9.36
N GLY A 164 1.48 -8.76 -10.08
CA GLY A 164 0.15 -8.20 -9.85
C GLY A 164 -0.96 -9.24 -10.05
N ALA A 165 -0.86 -10.06 -11.10
CA ALA A 165 -1.82 -11.14 -11.34
C ALA A 165 -1.82 -12.17 -10.21
N THR A 166 -0.65 -12.58 -9.76
CA THR A 166 -0.50 -13.50 -8.62
C THR A 166 -1.10 -12.91 -7.35
N LEU A 167 -0.85 -11.63 -7.05
CA LEU A 167 -1.42 -10.94 -5.89
C LEU A 167 -2.94 -10.92 -5.94
N VAL A 168 -3.53 -10.59 -7.09
CA VAL A 168 -5.00 -10.55 -7.26
C VAL A 168 -5.60 -11.94 -7.11
N MET A 169 -4.96 -12.97 -7.66
CA MET A 169 -5.40 -14.36 -7.50
C MET A 169 -5.34 -14.81 -6.02
N CYS A 170 -4.26 -14.50 -5.31
CA CYS A 170 -4.15 -14.77 -3.88
C CYS A 170 -5.23 -14.03 -3.08
N ASN A 171 -5.50 -12.76 -3.39
CA ASN A 171 -6.58 -12.00 -2.76
C ASN A 171 -7.95 -12.66 -2.97
N ALA A 172 -8.25 -13.12 -4.19
CA ALA A 172 -9.50 -13.83 -4.49
C ALA A 172 -9.65 -15.09 -3.65
N TYR A 173 -8.58 -15.88 -3.55
CA TYR A 173 -8.56 -17.11 -2.79
C TYR A 173 -8.68 -16.87 -1.27
N LEU A 174 -7.84 -16.00 -0.72
CA LEU A 174 -7.83 -15.74 0.71
C LEU A 174 -9.14 -15.09 1.20
N SER A 175 -9.65 -14.10 0.46
CA SER A 175 -10.86 -13.38 0.86
C SER A 175 -12.08 -14.31 0.95
N ALA A 176 -12.13 -15.34 0.09
CA ALA A 176 -13.18 -16.35 0.13
C ALA A 176 -13.07 -17.29 1.36
N HIS A 177 -11.87 -17.55 1.87
CA HIS A 177 -11.63 -18.54 2.93
C HIS A 177 -11.50 -17.95 4.33
N ILE A 178 -10.81 -16.81 4.45
CA ILE A 178 -10.48 -16.20 5.76
C ILE A 178 -11.16 -14.85 6.00
N GLY A 179 -11.99 -14.42 5.04
CA GLY A 179 -12.68 -13.13 5.09
C GLY A 179 -11.84 -11.95 4.57
N THR A 180 -12.55 -10.87 4.25
CA THR A 180 -11.94 -9.70 3.59
C THR A 180 -10.98 -8.95 4.49
N GLY A 181 -11.35 -8.69 5.74
CA GLY A 181 -10.54 -7.91 6.65
C GLY A 181 -9.24 -8.62 7.04
N MET A 182 -9.26 -9.95 7.19
CA MET A 182 -8.04 -10.72 7.46
C MET A 182 -7.12 -10.74 6.25
N THR A 183 -7.67 -10.95 5.06
CA THR A 183 -6.94 -10.92 3.79
C THR A 183 -6.24 -9.58 3.60
N VAL A 184 -6.96 -8.46 3.79
CA VAL A 184 -6.38 -7.12 3.66
C VAL A 184 -5.20 -6.92 4.61
N MET A 185 -5.33 -7.34 5.88
CA MET A 185 -4.24 -7.20 6.86
C MET A 185 -2.99 -8.03 6.48
N LEU A 186 -3.18 -9.27 6.03
CA LEU A 186 -2.07 -10.14 5.60
C LEU A 186 -1.38 -9.58 4.36
N VAL A 187 -2.13 -9.09 3.39
CA VAL A 187 -1.57 -8.47 2.17
C VAL A 187 -0.81 -7.20 2.50
N LEU A 188 -1.35 -6.35 3.38
CA LEU A 188 -0.64 -5.15 3.84
C LEU A 188 0.65 -5.49 4.59
N LEU A 189 0.64 -6.55 5.42
CA LEU A 189 1.84 -7.03 6.08
C LEU A 189 2.91 -7.45 5.06
N GLY A 190 2.52 -8.20 4.04
CA GLY A 190 3.41 -8.59 2.93
C GLY A 190 3.95 -7.39 2.16
N GLN A 191 3.10 -6.40 1.86
CA GLN A 191 3.51 -5.18 1.15
C GLN A 191 4.48 -4.33 1.97
N VAL A 192 4.19 -4.09 3.25
CA VAL A 192 5.06 -3.31 4.14
C VAL A 192 6.38 -4.05 4.38
N GLY A 193 6.32 -5.34 4.68
CA GLY A 193 7.51 -6.18 4.87
C GLY A 193 8.37 -6.25 3.61
N GLY A 194 7.74 -6.47 2.45
CA GLY A 194 8.42 -6.48 1.15
C GLY A 194 9.05 -5.13 0.81
N GLY A 195 8.33 -4.03 1.06
CA GLY A 195 8.87 -2.68 0.89
C GLY A 195 10.11 -2.42 1.76
N LEU A 196 10.08 -2.82 3.03
CA LEU A 196 11.24 -2.70 3.93
C LEU A 196 12.45 -3.53 3.46
N LEU A 197 12.20 -4.72 2.90
CA LEU A 197 13.27 -5.55 2.31
C LEU A 197 13.89 -4.87 1.08
N VAL A 198 13.06 -4.33 0.19
CA VAL A 198 13.52 -3.60 -1.00
C VAL A 198 14.34 -2.37 -0.59
N ASP A 199 13.87 -1.58 0.38
CA ASP A 199 14.58 -0.39 0.87
C ASP A 199 15.91 -0.75 1.53
N ARG A 200 15.95 -1.84 2.30
CA ARG A 200 17.17 -2.28 3.01
C ARG A 200 18.25 -2.80 2.06
N PHE A 201 17.85 -3.65 1.13
CA PHE A 201 18.80 -4.31 0.22
C PHE A 201 19.09 -3.50 -1.04
N GLY A 202 18.32 -2.45 -1.31
CA GLY A 202 18.42 -1.67 -2.54
C GLY A 202 18.10 -2.51 -3.79
N LEU A 203 17.13 -3.43 -3.66
CA LEU A 203 16.70 -4.27 -4.77
C LEU A 203 16.09 -3.41 -5.89
N LEU A 204 16.14 -3.91 -7.12
CA LEU A 204 15.54 -3.25 -8.29
C LEU A 204 16.14 -1.87 -8.63
N GLY A 205 17.38 -1.59 -8.20
CA GLY A 205 18.04 -0.31 -8.47
C GLY A 205 17.56 0.87 -7.63
N VAL A 206 16.75 0.62 -6.58
CA VAL A 206 16.32 1.65 -5.65
C VAL A 206 17.49 2.04 -4.72
N PRO A 207 17.76 3.34 -4.48
CA PRO A 207 18.79 3.75 -3.55
C PRO A 207 18.50 3.20 -2.15
N ARG A 208 19.52 2.58 -1.53
CA ARG A 208 19.40 2.00 -0.18
C ARG A 208 19.03 3.08 0.82
N LYS A 209 17.92 2.90 1.52
CA LYS A 209 17.54 3.76 2.62
C LYS A 209 17.75 3.03 3.95
N PRO A 210 18.37 3.67 4.95
CA PRO A 210 18.53 3.05 6.25
C PRO A 210 17.14 2.87 6.88
N VAL A 211 16.75 1.60 7.07
CA VAL A 211 15.49 1.25 7.73
C VAL A 211 15.62 1.57 9.21
N ALA A 212 14.73 2.39 9.74
CA ALA A 212 14.72 2.75 11.15
C ALA A 212 14.25 1.56 12.01
N GLY A 213 14.87 1.35 13.18
CA GLY A 213 14.48 0.26 14.09
C GLY A 213 12.99 0.26 14.44
N ILE A 214 12.37 1.44 14.52
CA ILE A 214 10.94 1.60 14.78
C ILE A 214 10.05 0.96 13.71
N GLN A 215 10.52 0.83 12.46
CA GLN A 215 9.77 0.17 11.39
C GLN A 215 9.67 -1.34 11.63
N TYR A 216 10.74 -1.97 12.13
CA TYR A 216 10.72 -3.39 12.51
C TYR A 216 9.78 -3.63 13.68
N VAL A 217 9.80 -2.74 14.68
CA VAL A 217 8.85 -2.79 15.82
C VAL A 217 7.42 -2.66 15.30
N GLY A 218 7.16 -1.74 14.38
CA GLY A 218 5.84 -1.57 13.76
C GLY A 218 5.34 -2.84 13.07
N VAL A 219 6.21 -3.52 12.32
CA VAL A 219 5.87 -4.81 11.66
C VAL A 219 5.58 -5.91 12.70
N LEU A 220 6.40 -6.01 13.76
CA LEU A 220 6.15 -6.98 14.83
C LEU A 220 4.83 -6.73 15.55
N VAL A 221 4.51 -5.48 15.86
CA VAL A 221 3.23 -5.08 16.46
C VAL A 221 2.07 -5.42 15.52
N ALA A 222 2.22 -5.19 14.22
CA ALA A 222 1.20 -5.56 13.24
C ALA A 222 0.98 -7.08 13.20
N ILE A 223 2.04 -7.89 13.26
CA ILE A 223 1.93 -9.36 13.32
C ILE A 223 1.15 -9.80 14.56
N VAL A 224 1.49 -9.25 15.73
CA VAL A 224 0.78 -9.56 16.98
C VAL A 224 -0.71 -9.21 16.87
N GLY A 225 -1.03 -8.06 16.31
CA GLY A 225 -2.43 -7.65 16.08
C GLY A 225 -3.19 -8.58 15.13
N ILE A 226 -2.54 -9.05 14.06
CA ILE A 226 -3.13 -10.01 13.10
C ILE A 226 -3.39 -11.35 13.79
N VAL A 227 -2.44 -11.88 14.57
CA VAL A 227 -2.60 -13.12 15.33
C VAL A 227 -3.74 -13.00 16.33
N LEU A 228 -3.82 -11.87 17.04
CA LEU A 228 -4.88 -11.61 18.02
C LEU A 228 -6.26 -11.55 17.36
N LYS A 229 -6.36 -10.99 16.15
CA LYS A 229 -7.60 -10.97 15.37
C LYS A 229 -8.01 -12.37 14.87
N ALA A 230 -7.02 -13.25 14.63
CA ALA A 230 -7.25 -14.60 14.14
C ALA A 230 -7.80 -15.54 15.23
N MET A 231 -7.53 -15.24 16.50
CA MET A 231 -8.08 -15.95 17.65
C MET A 231 -9.50 -15.51 17.98
#